data_8ce00abd5b137ad4f770b7094d557f2f
#
_entry.id   8ce00abd5b137ad4f770b7094d557f2f
#
_cell.length_a   1.000
_cell.length_b   1.000
_cell.length_c   1.000
_cell.angle_alpha   90.00
_cell.angle_beta   90.00
_cell.angle_gamma   90.00
#
_symmetry.space_group_name_H-M   'P 1'
#
loop_
_entity.id
_entity.type
_entity.pdbx_description
1 polymer ?
#
loop_
_entity_poly.entity_id
_entity_poly.type
_entity_poly.pdbx_seq_one_letter_code
_entity_poly.pdbx_strand_id
1 'polypeptide(L)'
;MNFIALKMLVGNRAKYVGIIVGLTFASLLITQQSAIFLGLMTRTFGFLTDTALPDIWVMDSKVQYIDDLKPLKETESLRVRSVQGVAWAVPLYKGLLKARLSNGTFQSCNVVGLDDETLIGGPPKMLQGQLADLRGNDAIII
;
A
#
# COMPACT_ATOMS: atom_id res chain seq x y z
N MET A 1 35.74 -3.75 39.66
CA MET A 1 36.19 -4.22 38.31
C MET A 1 35.73 -3.31 37.19
N ASN A 2 34.51 -2.79 37.21
CA ASN A 2 33.96 -1.95 36.13
C ASN A 2 34.71 -0.63 35.88
N PHE A 3 35.28 -0.01 36.93
CA PHE A 3 36.04 1.23 36.80
C PHE A 3 37.35 1.07 36.04
N ILE A 4 38.05 -0.06 36.25
CA ILE A 4 39.30 -0.38 35.52
C ILE A 4 39.00 -0.64 34.03
N ALA A 5 37.93 -1.37 33.73
CA ALA A 5 37.50 -1.62 32.37
C ALA A 5 37.13 -0.31 31.64
N LEU A 6 36.41 0.59 32.30
CA LEU A 6 36.04 1.91 31.77
C LEU A 6 37.31 2.76 31.49
N LYS A 7 38.28 2.76 32.42
CA LYS A 7 39.52 3.51 32.27
C LYS A 7 40.41 2.97 31.14
N MET A 8 40.42 1.64 30.95
CA MET A 8 41.09 1.00 29.81
C MET A 8 40.41 1.33 28.46
N LEU A 9 39.08 1.39 28.45
CA LEU A 9 38.32 1.73 27.24
C LEU A 9 38.58 3.17 26.80
N VAL A 10 38.52 4.13 27.75
CA VAL A 10 38.69 5.57 27.45
C VAL A 10 40.17 5.95 27.29
N GLY A 11 41.10 5.17 27.91
CA GLY A 11 42.54 5.44 27.84
C GLY A 11 43.17 5.31 26.45
N ASN A 12 42.58 4.51 25.57
CA ASN A 12 43.01 4.41 24.18
C ASN A 12 41.99 5.10 23.24
N ARG A 13 42.27 6.36 22.95
CA ARG A 13 41.37 7.23 22.12
C ARG A 13 41.00 6.62 20.75
N ALA A 14 41.96 5.95 20.12
CA ALA A 14 41.72 5.33 18.80
C ALA A 14 40.73 4.17 18.90
N LYS A 15 40.85 3.30 19.87
CA LYS A 15 39.91 2.21 20.13
C LYS A 15 38.53 2.71 20.52
N TYR A 16 38.48 3.73 21.38
CA TYR A 16 37.24 4.36 21.84
C TYR A 16 36.46 4.96 20.67
N VAL A 17 37.11 5.76 19.82
CA VAL A 17 36.49 6.33 18.62
C VAL A 17 36.04 5.24 17.65
N GLY A 18 36.86 4.21 17.43
CA GLY A 18 36.50 3.09 16.58
C GLY A 18 35.24 2.37 17.04
N ILE A 19 35.08 2.14 18.35
CA ILE A 19 33.87 1.50 18.90
C ILE A 19 32.65 2.41 18.74
N ILE A 20 32.78 3.72 19.01
CA ILE A 20 31.68 4.67 18.83
C ILE A 20 31.24 4.70 17.36
N VAL A 21 32.18 4.85 16.43
CA VAL A 21 31.87 4.87 14.99
C VAL A 21 31.19 3.57 14.57
N GLY A 22 31.73 2.41 14.99
CA GLY A 22 31.14 1.12 14.67
C GLY A 22 29.72 0.97 15.22
N LEU A 23 29.49 1.36 16.47
CA LEU A 23 28.17 1.28 17.10
C LEU A 23 27.16 2.24 16.44
N THR A 24 27.62 3.47 16.14
CA THR A 24 26.79 4.46 15.44
C THR A 24 26.39 3.97 14.05
N PHE A 25 27.36 3.42 13.30
CA PHE A 25 27.09 2.87 11.98
C PHE A 25 26.14 1.67 12.04
N ALA A 26 26.34 0.77 13.00
CA ALA A 26 25.43 -0.36 13.18
C ALA A 26 24.01 0.08 13.52
N SER A 27 23.84 1.03 14.42
CA SER A 27 22.51 1.55 14.79
C SER A 27 21.85 2.29 13.63
N LEU A 28 22.61 3.03 12.83
CA LEU A 28 22.12 3.70 11.62
C LEU A 28 21.62 2.68 10.61
N LEU A 29 22.39 1.63 10.33
CA LEU A 29 21.97 0.57 9.39
C LEU A 29 20.70 -0.13 9.86
N ILE A 30 20.60 -0.50 11.13
CA ILE A 30 19.42 -1.16 11.68
C ILE A 30 18.19 -0.26 11.54
N THR A 31 18.32 1.02 11.88
CA THR A 31 17.21 1.99 11.77
C THR A 31 16.78 2.19 10.33
N GLN A 32 17.75 2.32 9.42
CA GLN A 32 17.48 2.49 7.98
C GLN A 32 16.76 1.28 7.40
N GLN A 33 17.24 0.06 7.69
CA GLN A 33 16.61 -1.16 7.19
C GLN A 33 15.19 -1.33 7.73
N SER A 34 14.99 -1.04 9.01
CA SER A 34 13.66 -1.10 9.62
C SER A 34 12.70 -0.08 9.00
N ALA A 35 13.16 1.14 8.73
CA ALA A 35 12.35 2.18 8.09
C ALA A 35 11.97 1.81 6.64
N ILE A 36 12.91 1.25 5.87
CA ILE A 36 12.64 0.77 4.51
C ILE A 36 11.62 -0.37 4.54
N PHE A 37 11.80 -1.34 5.44
CA PHE A 37 10.89 -2.47 5.58
C PHE A 37 9.47 -2.01 5.95
N LEU A 38 9.32 -1.15 6.94
CA LEU A 38 8.03 -0.59 7.33
C LEU A 38 7.39 0.21 6.18
N GLY A 39 8.17 1.04 5.49
CA GLY A 39 7.68 1.80 4.34
C GLY A 39 7.22 0.92 3.18
N LEU A 40 7.91 -0.20 2.93
CA LEU A 40 7.50 -1.17 1.93
C LEU A 40 6.20 -1.88 2.35
N MET A 41 6.13 -2.34 3.60
CA MET A 41 4.96 -3.05 4.12
C MET A 41 3.71 -2.16 4.09
N THR A 42 3.80 -0.92 4.56
CA THR A 42 2.65 0.00 4.54
C THR A 42 2.15 0.27 3.12
N ARG A 43 3.04 0.40 2.15
CA ARG A 43 2.64 0.58 0.74
C ARG A 43 2.02 -0.67 0.12
N THR A 44 2.47 -1.86 0.53
CA THR A 44 1.91 -3.12 0.03
C THR A 44 0.45 -3.30 0.43
N PHE A 45 0.07 -2.85 1.63
CA PHE A 45 -1.31 -2.91 2.12
C PHE A 45 -2.13 -1.66 1.80
N GLY A 46 -1.53 -0.61 1.25
CA GLY A 46 -2.18 0.67 1.01
C GLY A 46 -3.49 0.54 0.23
N PHE A 47 -3.52 -0.27 -0.82
CA PHE A 47 -4.75 -0.46 -1.60
C PHE A 47 -5.90 -1.04 -0.77
N LEU A 48 -5.63 -1.97 0.14
CA LEU A 48 -6.65 -2.58 1.01
C LEU A 48 -7.12 -1.65 2.13
N THR A 49 -6.22 -0.81 2.64
CA THR A 49 -6.53 0.15 3.71
C THR A 49 -7.17 1.43 3.19
N ASP A 50 -6.87 1.81 1.95
CA ASP A 50 -7.37 3.04 1.33
C ASP A 50 -8.73 2.85 0.64
N THR A 51 -9.21 1.60 0.53
CA THR A 51 -10.56 1.28 0.06
C THR A 51 -11.49 1.07 1.24
N ALA A 52 -12.47 1.95 1.39
CA ALA A 52 -13.45 1.88 2.48
C ALA A 52 -14.50 0.79 2.24
N LEU A 53 -14.97 0.19 3.32
CA LEU A 53 -16.15 -0.67 3.47
C LEU A 53 -16.01 -2.18 3.21
N PRO A 54 -15.24 -2.75 2.25
CA PRO A 54 -15.24 -4.20 2.08
C PRO A 54 -14.45 -4.91 3.19
N ASP A 55 -15.05 -5.93 3.81
CA ASP A 55 -14.37 -6.80 4.78
C ASP A 55 -13.60 -7.94 4.09
N ILE A 56 -14.08 -8.39 2.92
CA ILE A 56 -13.55 -9.54 2.20
C ILE A 56 -13.36 -9.19 0.73
N TRP A 57 -12.21 -9.57 0.19
CA TRP A 57 -11.87 -9.44 -1.21
C TRP A 57 -11.90 -10.80 -1.89
N VAL A 58 -12.65 -10.92 -2.98
CA VAL A 58 -12.71 -12.14 -3.78
C VAL A 58 -11.94 -11.94 -5.08
N MET A 59 -10.98 -12.81 -5.32
CA MET A 59 -10.10 -12.78 -6.49
C MET A 59 -10.04 -14.15 -7.15
N ASP A 60 -9.55 -14.22 -8.40
CA ASP A 60 -9.29 -15.50 -9.07
C ASP A 60 -8.27 -16.31 -8.28
N SER A 61 -8.46 -17.62 -8.18
CA SER A 61 -7.58 -18.54 -7.42
C SER A 61 -6.12 -18.59 -7.94
N LYS A 62 -5.86 -18.10 -9.13
CA LYS A 62 -4.53 -18.03 -9.74
C LYS A 62 -3.81 -16.73 -9.49
N VAL A 63 -4.45 -15.75 -8.82
CA VAL A 63 -3.83 -14.49 -8.43
C VAL A 63 -2.77 -14.75 -7.37
N GLN A 64 -1.55 -14.29 -7.59
CA GLN A 64 -0.42 -14.50 -6.68
C GLN A 64 -0.12 -13.25 -5.83
N TYR A 65 -0.42 -12.06 -6.34
CA TYR A 65 -0.20 -10.78 -5.66
C TYR A 65 -1.23 -9.75 -6.14
N ILE A 66 -1.38 -8.67 -5.39
CA ILE A 66 -2.47 -7.69 -5.57
C ILE A 66 -2.48 -6.98 -6.93
N ASP A 67 -1.34 -6.93 -7.62
CA ASP A 67 -1.23 -6.32 -8.95
C ASP A 67 -1.30 -7.36 -10.09
N ASP A 68 -1.49 -8.64 -9.77
CA ASP A 68 -1.76 -9.70 -10.76
C ASP A 68 -3.22 -9.62 -11.20
N LEU A 69 -3.46 -8.87 -12.27
CA LEU A 69 -4.79 -8.56 -12.78
C LEU A 69 -5.36 -9.75 -13.56
N LYS A 70 -6.18 -10.55 -12.92
CA LYS A 70 -6.93 -11.63 -13.54
C LYS A 70 -8.43 -11.34 -13.43
N PRO A 71 -9.12 -11.19 -14.58
CA PRO A 71 -10.55 -10.88 -14.56
C PRO A 71 -11.35 -12.07 -14.03
N LEU A 72 -12.29 -11.79 -13.16
CA LEU A 72 -13.33 -12.72 -12.75
C LEU A 72 -14.46 -12.73 -13.77
N LYS A 73 -15.15 -13.85 -13.92
CA LYS A 73 -16.37 -13.94 -14.72
C LYS A 73 -17.51 -13.22 -13.98
N GLU A 74 -18.40 -12.60 -14.71
CA GLU A 74 -19.58 -11.92 -14.13
C GLU A 74 -20.42 -12.86 -13.25
N THR A 75 -20.50 -14.14 -13.61
CA THR A 75 -21.21 -15.16 -12.84
C THR A 75 -20.65 -15.40 -11.42
N GLU A 76 -19.37 -15.06 -11.20
CA GLU A 76 -18.76 -15.26 -9.87
C GLU A 76 -19.30 -14.24 -8.85
N SER A 77 -19.66 -13.05 -9.26
CA SER A 77 -20.32 -12.07 -8.39
C SER A 77 -21.66 -12.59 -7.85
N LEU A 78 -22.44 -13.27 -8.71
CA LEU A 78 -23.70 -13.89 -8.31
C LEU A 78 -23.49 -15.07 -7.34
N ARG A 79 -22.44 -15.86 -7.58
CA ARG A 79 -22.06 -16.96 -6.67
C ARG A 79 -21.68 -16.44 -5.28
N VAL A 80 -20.89 -15.38 -5.21
CA VAL A 80 -20.51 -14.76 -3.95
C VAL A 80 -21.75 -14.26 -3.19
N ARG A 81 -22.68 -13.60 -3.90
CA ARG A 81 -23.93 -13.13 -3.30
C ARG A 81 -24.82 -14.25 -2.77
N SER A 82 -24.72 -15.47 -3.33
CA SER A 82 -25.51 -16.63 -2.88
C SER A 82 -24.95 -17.30 -1.62
N VAL A 83 -23.78 -16.91 -1.14
CA VAL A 83 -23.18 -17.50 0.07
C VAL A 83 -23.87 -16.95 1.31
N GLN A 84 -24.27 -17.84 2.21
CA GLN A 84 -24.92 -17.47 3.46
C GLN A 84 -23.97 -16.60 4.33
N GLY A 85 -24.46 -15.46 4.79
CA GLY A 85 -23.70 -14.51 5.61
C GLY A 85 -23.07 -13.37 4.81
N VAL A 86 -23.14 -13.38 3.47
CA VAL A 86 -22.73 -12.26 2.63
C VAL A 86 -23.87 -11.25 2.54
N ALA A 87 -23.64 -10.05 3.05
CA ALA A 87 -24.63 -8.97 3.02
C ALA A 87 -24.70 -8.33 1.61
N TRP A 88 -23.58 -8.16 0.97
CA TRP A 88 -23.46 -7.58 -0.38
C TRP A 88 -22.16 -8.03 -1.06
N ALA A 89 -22.16 -8.04 -2.37
CA ALA A 89 -20.95 -8.20 -3.18
C ALA A 89 -21.05 -7.29 -4.41
N VAL A 90 -20.00 -6.51 -4.64
CA VAL A 90 -19.92 -5.49 -5.69
C VAL A 90 -18.66 -5.73 -6.51
N PRO A 91 -18.75 -5.66 -7.86
CA PRO A 91 -17.56 -5.77 -8.70
C PRO A 91 -16.69 -4.53 -8.55
N LEU A 92 -15.38 -4.76 -8.50
CA LEU A 92 -14.39 -3.70 -8.52
C LEU A 92 -13.45 -3.95 -9.69
N TYR A 93 -13.22 -2.95 -10.52
CA TYR A 93 -12.24 -3.01 -11.59
C TYR A 93 -10.91 -2.44 -11.11
N LYS A 94 -9.82 -3.15 -11.39
CA LYS A 94 -8.46 -2.64 -11.21
C LYS A 94 -7.70 -2.81 -12.53
N GLY A 95 -7.04 -1.76 -12.97
CA GLY A 95 -6.27 -1.77 -14.21
C GLY A 95 -5.04 -0.89 -14.13
N LEU A 96 -4.05 -1.19 -14.97
CA LEU A 96 -2.87 -0.37 -15.16
C LEU A 96 -3.02 0.39 -16.49
N LEU A 97 -3.05 1.71 -16.43
CA LEU A 97 -3.11 2.58 -17.59
C LEU A 97 -1.89 3.49 -17.67
N LYS A 98 -1.59 3.97 -18.87
CA LYS A 98 -0.57 5.00 -19.09
C LYS A 98 -1.25 6.34 -19.32
N ALA A 99 -1.11 7.24 -18.35
CA ALA A 99 -1.56 8.62 -18.48
C ALA A 99 -0.47 9.47 -19.15
N ARG A 100 -0.88 10.32 -20.10
CA ARG A 100 0.00 11.31 -20.72
C ARG A 100 -0.06 12.61 -19.91
N LEU A 101 1.08 13.01 -19.37
CA LEU A 101 1.18 14.28 -18.65
C LEU A 101 1.25 15.47 -19.61
N SER A 102 1.03 16.68 -19.09
CA SER A 102 1.07 17.95 -19.85
C SER A 102 2.43 18.23 -20.49
N ASN A 103 3.52 17.69 -19.91
CA ASN A 103 4.89 17.76 -20.44
C ASN A 103 5.16 16.75 -21.59
N GLY A 104 4.15 15.95 -21.98
CA GLY A 104 4.27 14.94 -23.03
C GLY A 104 4.83 13.59 -22.60
N THR A 105 5.28 13.43 -21.34
CA THR A 105 5.76 12.15 -20.82
C THR A 105 4.60 11.25 -20.43
N PHE A 106 4.83 9.92 -20.41
CA PHE A 106 3.84 8.94 -19.97
C PHE A 106 4.15 8.44 -18.56
N GLN A 107 3.14 8.38 -17.72
CA GLN A 107 3.22 7.81 -16.39
C GLN A 107 2.24 6.66 -16.24
N SER A 108 2.69 5.54 -15.65
CA SER A 108 1.81 4.41 -15.33
C SER A 108 0.98 4.76 -14.09
N CYS A 109 -0.33 4.59 -14.21
CA CYS A 109 -1.29 4.84 -13.15
C CYS A 109 -2.11 3.58 -12.88
N ASN A 110 -2.32 3.26 -11.61
CA ASN A 110 -3.31 2.28 -11.22
C ASN A 110 -4.69 2.94 -11.27
N VAL A 111 -5.60 2.37 -12.03
CA VAL A 111 -6.97 2.83 -12.13
C VAL A 111 -7.88 1.85 -11.42
N VAL A 112 -8.74 2.37 -10.59
CA VAL A 112 -9.77 1.63 -9.88
C VAL A 112 -11.12 2.08 -10.40
N GLY A 113 -11.90 1.16 -10.95
CA GLY A 113 -13.27 1.41 -11.39
C GLY A 113 -14.23 0.92 -10.33
N LEU A 114 -15.15 1.80 -9.94
CA LEU A 114 -16.17 1.54 -8.93
C LEU A 114 -17.49 1.27 -9.61
N ASP A 115 -18.38 0.59 -8.91
CA ASP A 115 -19.76 0.43 -9.30
C ASP A 115 -20.52 1.75 -9.15
N ASP A 116 -21.18 2.21 -10.18
CA ASP A 116 -21.85 3.52 -10.26
C ASP A 116 -22.97 3.68 -9.22
N GLU A 117 -23.63 2.58 -8.87
CA GLU A 117 -24.76 2.61 -7.96
C GLU A 117 -24.31 2.79 -6.51
N THR A 118 -23.30 2.04 -6.10
CA THR A 118 -22.89 1.97 -4.70
C THR A 118 -21.66 2.80 -4.37
N LEU A 119 -20.76 3.03 -5.35
CA LEU A 119 -19.45 3.68 -5.19
C LEU A 119 -18.59 3.04 -4.08
N ILE A 120 -18.87 1.76 -3.77
CA ILE A 120 -18.10 0.99 -2.78
C ILE A 120 -16.69 0.77 -3.29
N GLY A 121 -15.70 0.95 -2.41
CA GLY A 121 -14.29 0.87 -2.75
C GLY A 121 -13.65 2.23 -3.07
N GLY A 122 -14.42 3.31 -3.00
CA GLY A 122 -13.90 4.66 -3.14
C GLY A 122 -12.98 5.07 -1.97
N PRO A 123 -12.20 6.16 -2.13
CA PRO A 123 -11.30 6.63 -1.10
C PRO A 123 -12.07 7.06 0.16
N PRO A 124 -11.56 6.73 1.35
CA PRO A 124 -12.26 7.03 2.61
C PRO A 124 -12.28 8.53 2.92
N LYS A 125 -11.40 9.30 2.30
CA LYS A 125 -11.29 10.75 2.51
C LYS A 125 -10.99 11.47 1.21
N MET A 126 -11.82 12.44 0.89
CA MET A 126 -11.63 13.37 -0.23
C MET A 126 -11.01 14.67 0.26
N LEU A 127 -10.04 15.21 -0.49
CA LEU A 127 -9.46 16.53 -0.22
C LEU A 127 -10.28 17.65 -0.90
N GLN A 128 -10.81 17.38 -2.08
CA GLN A 128 -11.66 18.28 -2.86
C GLN A 128 -12.75 17.47 -3.57
N GLY A 129 -13.93 18.05 -3.74
CA GLY A 129 -15.07 17.38 -4.36
C GLY A 129 -15.75 16.34 -3.47
N GLN A 130 -16.66 15.61 -4.06
CA GLN A 130 -17.40 14.53 -3.40
C GLN A 130 -17.30 13.25 -4.22
N LEU A 131 -17.38 12.10 -3.55
CA LEU A 131 -17.35 10.80 -4.24
C LEU A 131 -18.50 10.65 -5.25
N ALA A 132 -19.64 11.29 -4.99
CA ALA A 132 -20.77 11.30 -5.89
C ALA A 132 -20.51 11.99 -7.24
N ASP A 133 -19.48 12.84 -7.33
CA ASP A 133 -19.09 13.51 -8.57
C ASP A 133 -18.58 12.52 -9.63
N LEU A 134 -18.15 11.31 -9.21
CA LEU A 134 -17.79 10.21 -10.13
C LEU A 134 -18.95 9.70 -11.00
N ARG A 135 -20.20 9.99 -10.63
CA ARG A 135 -21.37 9.65 -11.45
C ARG A 135 -21.53 10.53 -12.68
N GLY A 136 -20.73 11.59 -12.78
CA GLY A 136 -20.66 12.41 -13.98
C GLY A 136 -20.02 11.66 -15.15
N ASN A 137 -20.40 12.00 -16.39
CA ASN A 137 -19.74 11.43 -17.55
C ASN A 137 -18.26 11.83 -17.57
N ASP A 138 -17.39 10.85 -17.85
CA ASP A 138 -15.93 11.03 -17.95
C ASP A 138 -15.29 11.61 -16.66
N ALA A 139 -15.90 11.37 -15.50
CA ALA A 139 -15.40 11.83 -14.22
C ALA A 139 -14.29 10.90 -13.70
N ILE A 140 -13.22 11.50 -13.18
CA ILE A 140 -12.11 10.80 -12.55
C ILE A 140 -11.67 11.52 -11.28
N ILE A 141 -11.27 10.77 -10.27
CA ILE A 141 -10.66 11.27 -9.05
C ILE A 141 -9.18 10.88 -9.07
N ILE A 142 -8.30 11.82 -8.71
CA ILE A 142 -6.85 11.63 -8.67
C ILE A 142 -6.34 11.88 -7.25
#